data_330c9639c05e25d73b17a870415e7703
#
_entry.id   330c9639c05e25d73b17a870415e7703
#
_cell.length_a   1.000
_cell.length_b   1.000
_cell.length_c   1.000
_cell.angle_alpha   90.00
_cell.angle_beta   90.00
_cell.angle_gamma   90.00
#
_symmetry.space_group_name_H-M   'P 1'
#
loop_
_entity.id
_entity.type
_entity.pdbx_description
1 polymer ?
#
loop_
_entity_poly.entity_id
_entity_poly.type
_entity_poly.pdbx_seq_one_letter_code
_entity_poly.pdbx_strand_id
1 'polypeptide(L)'
;MAKLQLKGEWKLWAGFVAIFILAAFYLYMVSRPPMEGGEYLWRVDKVISSKEFSLRSLGNIIKFRLIGLRVPQSQEQTARTYLTSSLENQWVRIKTLRDDPQGVKEGFLYMSGEDIIARMIRQGLAEIDRDEKSFDVRPYMELEQEAKREGKGLWAQSPQGVK
;
A
#
# COMPACT_ATOMS: atom_id res chain seq x y z
N MET A 1 -64.82 -17.69 32.71
CA MET A 1 -63.32 -17.85 32.73
C MET A 1 -62.86 -18.19 31.33
N ALA A 2 -62.44 -17.19 30.58
CA ALA A 2 -61.98 -17.38 29.21
C ALA A 2 -60.46 -17.61 29.24
N LYS A 3 -60.02 -18.82 28.93
CA LYS A 3 -58.59 -19.11 28.68
C LYS A 3 -58.25 -18.61 27.28
N LEU A 4 -57.58 -17.49 27.20
CA LEU A 4 -56.98 -17.04 25.96
C LEU A 4 -55.98 -18.10 25.45
N GLN A 5 -56.25 -18.64 24.26
CA GLN A 5 -55.33 -19.54 23.54
C GLN A 5 -54.23 -18.70 22.86
N LEU A 6 -53.17 -18.38 23.59
CA LEU A 6 -51.97 -17.70 23.08
C LEU A 6 -50.95 -18.67 22.45
N LYS A 7 -51.39 -19.76 21.79
CA LYS A 7 -50.48 -20.83 21.34
C LYS A 7 -50.00 -20.71 19.90
N GLY A 8 -50.46 -19.72 19.14
CA GLY A 8 -50.08 -19.56 17.69
C GLY A 8 -49.19 -18.36 17.38
N GLU A 9 -49.28 -17.32 18.14
CA GLU A 9 -48.69 -16.02 17.76
C GLU A 9 -47.18 -15.93 18.02
N TRP A 10 -46.66 -16.68 18.98
CA TRP A 10 -45.21 -16.62 19.28
C TRP A 10 -44.32 -17.10 18.12
N LYS A 11 -44.83 -18.03 17.28
CA LYS A 11 -44.11 -18.51 16.08
C LYS A 11 -44.01 -17.41 15.02
N LEU A 12 -45.01 -16.58 14.88
CA LEU A 12 -44.98 -15.42 13.99
C LEU A 12 -44.01 -14.37 14.51
N TRP A 13 -44.00 -14.09 15.80
CA TRP A 13 -43.03 -13.19 16.44
C TRP A 13 -41.62 -13.70 16.34
N ALA A 14 -41.38 -15.00 16.49
CA ALA A 14 -40.03 -15.62 16.28
C ALA A 14 -39.54 -15.44 14.84
N GLY A 15 -40.43 -15.55 13.85
CA GLY A 15 -40.12 -15.30 12.44
C GLY A 15 -39.72 -13.86 12.18
N PHE A 16 -40.46 -12.89 12.73
CA PHE A 16 -40.13 -11.46 12.62
C PHE A 16 -38.77 -11.12 13.28
N VAL A 17 -38.50 -11.67 14.44
CA VAL A 17 -37.22 -11.46 15.16
C VAL A 17 -36.06 -12.05 14.34
N ALA A 18 -36.23 -13.23 13.77
CA ALA A 18 -35.16 -13.84 12.92
C ALA A 18 -34.87 -13.00 11.67
N ILE A 19 -35.91 -12.47 10.99
CA ILE A 19 -35.76 -11.61 9.81
C ILE A 19 -35.08 -10.28 10.26
N PHE A 20 -35.45 -9.73 11.41
CA PHE A 20 -34.83 -8.50 11.91
C PHE A 20 -33.32 -8.70 12.24
N ILE A 21 -32.98 -9.82 12.84
CA ILE A 21 -31.59 -10.20 13.13
C ILE A 21 -30.79 -10.37 11.83
N LEU A 22 -31.36 -11.06 10.82
CA LEU A 22 -30.71 -11.22 9.51
C LEU A 22 -30.55 -9.90 8.78
N ALA A 23 -31.54 -9.01 8.82
CA ALA A 23 -31.47 -7.68 8.22
C ALA A 23 -30.43 -6.80 8.95
N ALA A 24 -30.40 -6.83 10.28
CA ALA A 24 -29.41 -6.12 11.08
C ALA A 24 -28.01 -6.66 10.85
N PHE A 25 -27.85 -7.98 10.73
CA PHE A 25 -26.57 -8.62 10.39
C PHE A 25 -26.12 -8.25 8.97
N TYR A 26 -27.04 -8.24 8.00
CA TYR A 26 -26.77 -7.79 6.63
C TYR A 26 -26.33 -6.32 6.60
N LEU A 27 -27.10 -5.43 7.26
CA LEU A 27 -26.74 -4.02 7.38
C LEU A 27 -25.39 -3.84 8.10
N TYR A 28 -25.12 -4.60 9.15
CA TYR A 28 -23.83 -4.58 9.85
C TYR A 28 -22.66 -5.02 8.94
N MET A 29 -22.88 -6.06 8.11
CA MET A 29 -21.87 -6.52 7.14
C MET A 29 -21.62 -5.51 6.02
N VAL A 30 -22.69 -4.87 5.50
CA VAL A 30 -22.59 -3.86 4.42
C VAL A 30 -22.06 -2.52 4.96
N SER A 31 -22.38 -2.17 6.21
CA SER A 31 -21.94 -0.92 6.85
C SER A 31 -20.57 -1.02 7.50
N ARG A 32 -19.91 -2.19 7.46
CA ARG A 32 -18.51 -2.22 7.90
C ARG A 32 -17.70 -1.33 6.99
N PRO A 33 -17.08 -0.24 7.48
CA PRO A 33 -16.07 0.46 6.71
C PRO A 33 -15.02 -0.60 6.31
N PRO A 34 -14.47 -0.53 5.10
CA PRO A 34 -13.32 -1.36 4.76
C PRO A 34 -12.32 -1.19 5.90
N MET A 35 -11.81 -2.30 6.44
CA MET A 35 -10.91 -2.27 7.61
C MET A 35 -9.75 -1.34 7.25
N GLU A 36 -9.75 -0.13 7.80
CA GLU A 36 -8.63 0.78 7.74
C GLU A 36 -7.47 0.10 8.47
N GLY A 37 -6.42 -0.22 7.73
CA GLY A 37 -5.20 -0.81 8.26
C GLY A 37 -5.00 -2.32 8.01
N GLY A 38 -5.87 -3.01 7.28
CA GLY A 38 -5.59 -4.36 6.82
C GLY A 38 -4.46 -4.36 5.79
N GLU A 39 -3.39 -5.11 6.06
CA GLU A 39 -2.33 -5.37 5.07
C GLU A 39 -2.91 -6.28 3.97
N TYR A 40 -3.59 -5.69 2.99
CA TYR A 40 -4.12 -6.45 1.86
C TYR A 40 -2.99 -6.85 0.91
N LEU A 41 -3.08 -8.09 0.40
CA LEU A 41 -2.23 -8.53 -0.70
C LEU A 41 -2.76 -7.93 -2.01
N TRP A 42 -1.87 -7.26 -2.70
CA TRP A 42 -2.09 -6.64 -4.00
C TRP A 42 -1.15 -7.24 -5.03
N ARG A 43 -1.60 -7.38 -6.25
CA ARG A 43 -0.74 -7.73 -7.38
C ARG A 43 -0.32 -6.44 -8.08
N VAL A 44 0.96 -6.28 -8.35
CA VAL A 44 1.44 -5.16 -9.18
C VAL A 44 1.03 -5.44 -10.63
N ASP A 45 0.08 -4.65 -11.12
CA ASP A 45 -0.42 -4.75 -12.48
C ASP A 45 0.53 -4.05 -13.46
N LYS A 46 1.04 -2.87 -13.08
CA LYS A 46 1.97 -2.08 -13.89
C LYS A 46 2.78 -1.12 -13.02
N VAL A 47 4.05 -0.94 -13.38
CA VAL A 47 4.91 0.14 -12.87
C VAL A 47 4.73 1.37 -13.79
N ILE A 48 4.11 2.42 -13.26
CA ILE A 48 3.80 3.65 -14.02
C ILE A 48 5.02 4.55 -14.09
N SER A 49 5.70 4.76 -12.95
CA SER A 49 6.92 5.56 -12.84
C SER A 49 7.86 4.94 -11.79
N SER A 50 8.97 5.59 -11.51
CA SER A 50 9.89 5.17 -10.44
C SER A 50 9.28 5.18 -9.02
N LYS A 51 8.09 5.73 -8.85
CA LYS A 51 7.39 5.81 -7.56
C LYS A 51 5.92 5.38 -7.61
N GLU A 52 5.33 5.26 -8.81
CA GLU A 52 3.89 5.02 -8.96
C GLU A 52 3.59 3.66 -9.59
N PHE A 53 2.57 3.02 -9.06
CA PHE A 53 2.13 1.68 -9.42
C PHE A 53 0.63 1.63 -9.66
N SER A 54 0.21 0.79 -10.59
CA SER A 54 -1.15 0.27 -10.67
C SER A 54 -1.18 -1.05 -9.92
N LEU A 55 -2.00 -1.13 -8.88
CA LEU A 55 -2.13 -2.33 -8.05
C LEU A 55 -3.54 -2.89 -8.20
N ARG A 56 -3.64 -4.23 -8.30
CA ARG A 56 -4.92 -4.95 -8.47
C ARG A 56 -5.15 -5.93 -7.34
N SER A 57 -6.35 -5.93 -6.76
CA SER A 57 -6.81 -6.93 -5.79
C SER A 57 -8.31 -7.14 -5.91
N LEU A 58 -8.76 -8.40 -5.98
CA LEU A 58 -10.19 -8.79 -6.00
C LEU A 58 -11.05 -7.98 -6.99
N GLY A 59 -10.51 -7.69 -8.18
CA GLY A 59 -11.21 -6.89 -9.21
C GLY A 59 -11.08 -5.37 -9.05
N ASN A 60 -10.57 -4.87 -7.95
CA ASN A 60 -10.30 -3.46 -7.73
C ASN A 60 -8.90 -3.09 -8.25
N ILE A 61 -8.80 -1.92 -8.87
CA ILE A 61 -7.52 -1.34 -9.29
C ILE A 61 -7.35 -0.01 -8.57
N ILE A 62 -6.19 0.20 -7.98
CA ILE A 62 -5.80 1.46 -7.34
C ILE A 62 -4.50 1.99 -7.92
N LYS A 63 -4.33 3.31 -7.87
CA LYS A 63 -3.02 3.93 -8.04
C LYS A 63 -2.36 4.05 -6.67
N PHE A 64 -1.10 3.67 -6.60
CA PHE A 64 -0.31 3.70 -5.37
C PHE A 64 1.02 4.39 -5.63
N ARG A 65 1.46 5.23 -4.70
CA ARG A 65 2.72 5.97 -4.76
C ARG A 65 3.56 5.68 -3.52
N LEU A 66 4.86 5.43 -3.73
CA LEU A 66 5.82 5.34 -2.63
C LEU A 66 6.00 6.73 -2.00
N ILE A 67 5.87 6.79 -0.67
CA ILE A 67 5.98 8.02 0.10
C ILE A 67 7.44 8.33 0.45
N GLY A 68 7.76 9.63 0.58
CA GLY A 68 9.06 10.08 1.07
C GLY A 68 10.26 9.77 0.17
N LEU A 69 10.03 9.34 -1.09
CA LEU A 69 11.10 9.10 -2.06
C LEU A 69 11.29 10.28 -2.99
N ARG A 70 12.54 10.64 -3.20
CA ARG A 70 12.98 11.55 -4.26
C ARG A 70 13.84 10.78 -5.25
N VAL A 71 13.37 10.63 -6.48
CA VAL A 71 14.12 10.01 -7.56
C VAL A 71 14.59 11.11 -8.51
N PRO A 72 15.91 11.35 -8.63
CA PRO A 72 16.43 12.29 -9.59
C PRO A 72 16.10 11.88 -11.03
N GLN A 73 15.89 12.87 -11.90
CA GLN A 73 15.50 12.62 -13.30
C GLN A 73 16.52 11.73 -14.05
N SER A 74 17.79 11.83 -13.72
CA SER A 74 18.86 10.99 -14.29
C SER A 74 18.69 9.50 -13.94
N GLN A 75 18.00 9.17 -12.85
CA GLN A 75 17.77 7.79 -12.40
C GLN A 75 16.36 7.29 -12.67
N GLU A 76 15.46 8.13 -13.14
CA GLU A 76 14.05 7.79 -13.34
C GLU A 76 13.87 6.52 -14.19
N GLN A 77 14.55 6.45 -15.32
CA GLN A 77 14.46 5.30 -16.23
C GLN A 77 15.10 4.04 -15.62
N THR A 78 16.24 4.17 -14.95
CA THR A 78 16.94 3.06 -14.29
C THR A 78 16.08 2.50 -13.15
N ALA A 79 15.58 3.37 -12.29
CA ALA A 79 14.71 3.00 -11.17
C ALA A 79 13.42 2.34 -11.67
N ARG A 80 12.78 2.91 -12.71
CA ARG A 80 11.57 2.33 -13.30
C ARG A 80 11.84 0.94 -13.88
N THR A 81 12.91 0.76 -14.65
CA THR A 81 13.29 -0.55 -15.23
C THR A 81 13.54 -1.57 -14.13
N TYR A 82 14.26 -1.18 -13.07
CA TYR A 82 14.51 -2.03 -11.91
C TYR A 82 13.21 -2.47 -11.24
N LEU A 83 12.29 -1.53 -10.98
CA LEU A 83 11.00 -1.83 -10.36
C LEU A 83 10.12 -2.70 -11.27
N THR A 84 10.11 -2.43 -12.58
CA THR A 84 9.37 -3.24 -13.56
C THR A 84 9.85 -4.69 -13.54
N SER A 85 11.15 -4.91 -13.63
CA SER A 85 11.71 -6.27 -13.64
C SER A 85 11.52 -7.03 -12.33
N SER A 86 11.47 -6.32 -11.19
CA SER A 86 11.39 -6.94 -9.87
C SER A 86 9.97 -7.04 -9.30
N LEU A 87 9.05 -6.17 -9.71
CA LEU A 87 7.74 -6.05 -9.07
C LEU A 87 6.55 -6.35 -9.98
N GLU A 88 6.64 -6.15 -11.31
CA GLU A 88 5.48 -6.42 -12.18
C GLU A 88 5.01 -7.87 -12.06
N ASN A 89 3.70 -8.02 -11.93
CA ASN A 89 3.03 -9.30 -11.69
C ASN A 89 3.33 -9.97 -10.34
N GLN A 90 4.07 -9.34 -9.44
CA GLN A 90 4.35 -9.86 -8.10
C GLN A 90 3.25 -9.48 -7.10
N TRP A 91 3.14 -10.30 -6.05
CA TRP A 91 2.28 -10.02 -4.92
C TRP A 91 3.02 -9.17 -3.89
N VAL A 92 2.38 -8.09 -3.48
CA VAL A 92 2.93 -7.11 -2.54
C VAL A 92 1.92 -6.80 -1.44
N ARG A 93 2.43 -6.38 -0.30
CA ARG A 93 1.62 -5.76 0.76
C ARG A 93 1.83 -4.26 0.72
N ILE A 94 0.77 -3.50 0.97
CA ILE A 94 0.85 -2.05 1.08
C ILE A 94 0.43 -1.62 2.48
N LYS A 95 1.05 -0.56 2.96
CA LYS A 95 0.64 0.19 4.14
C LYS A 95 0.39 1.62 3.70
N THR A 96 -0.88 1.98 3.52
CA THR A 96 -1.27 3.35 3.15
C THR A 96 -1.13 4.25 4.36
N LEU A 97 -0.54 5.43 4.17
CA LEU A 97 -0.44 6.48 5.18
C LEU A 97 -1.39 7.63 4.89
N ARG A 98 -1.60 7.98 3.62
CA ARG A 98 -2.52 9.04 3.20
C ARG A 98 -3.03 8.80 1.79
N ASP A 99 -4.12 9.47 1.45
CA ASP A 99 -4.62 9.58 0.09
C ASP A 99 -4.33 11.01 -0.41
N ASP A 100 -3.84 11.14 -1.64
CA ASP A 100 -3.67 12.46 -2.23
C ASP A 100 -5.02 13.01 -2.74
N PRO A 101 -5.10 14.32 -3.08
CA PRO A 101 -6.34 14.92 -3.58
C PRO A 101 -6.88 14.30 -4.88
N GLN A 102 -6.06 13.58 -5.63
CA GLN A 102 -6.45 12.86 -6.84
C GLN A 102 -6.85 11.40 -6.56
N GLY A 103 -6.90 10.99 -5.29
CA GLY A 103 -7.26 9.64 -4.88
C GLY A 103 -6.16 8.60 -5.07
N VAL A 104 -4.91 9.04 -5.27
CA VAL A 104 -3.74 8.14 -5.26
C VAL A 104 -3.38 7.84 -3.81
N LYS A 105 -3.27 6.56 -3.49
CA LYS A 105 -2.85 6.12 -2.15
C LYS A 105 -1.34 6.24 -2.02
N GLU A 106 -0.88 6.86 -0.93
CA GLU A 106 0.54 7.02 -0.64
C GLU A 106 0.94 6.24 0.60
N GLY A 107 2.10 5.58 0.54
CA GLY A 107 2.58 4.77 1.67
C GLY A 107 3.76 3.87 1.33
N PHE A 108 3.87 2.78 2.07
CA PHE A 108 4.91 1.76 1.92
C PHE A 108 4.42 0.57 1.11
N LEU A 109 5.32 0.01 0.32
CA LEU A 109 5.11 -1.22 -0.43
C LEU A 109 6.14 -2.25 0.00
N TYR A 110 5.67 -3.45 0.34
CA TYR A 110 6.51 -4.55 0.82
C TYR A 110 6.38 -5.76 -0.10
N MET A 111 7.50 -6.33 -0.48
CA MET A 111 7.57 -7.60 -1.20
C MET A 111 8.39 -8.60 -0.39
N SER A 112 7.82 -9.77 -0.09
CA SER A 112 8.48 -10.80 0.72
C SER A 112 9.04 -10.29 2.06
N GLY A 113 8.33 -9.31 2.67
CA GLY A 113 8.73 -8.68 3.94
C GLY A 113 9.75 -7.54 3.82
N GLU A 114 10.31 -7.30 2.64
CA GLU A 114 11.26 -6.21 2.41
C GLU A 114 10.53 -4.94 1.95
N ASP A 115 10.89 -3.80 2.57
CA ASP A 115 10.44 -2.47 2.18
C ASP A 115 11.10 -2.04 0.86
N ILE A 116 10.29 -1.73 -0.15
CA ILE A 116 10.77 -1.32 -1.47
C ILE A 116 11.45 0.06 -1.42
N ILE A 117 11.02 0.97 -0.53
CA ILE A 117 11.69 2.25 -0.32
C ILE A 117 13.12 2.01 0.15
N ALA A 118 13.30 1.18 1.18
CA ALA A 118 14.61 0.83 1.71
C ALA A 118 15.50 0.15 0.66
N ARG A 119 14.91 -0.74 -0.16
CA ARG A 119 15.61 -1.42 -1.25
C ARG A 119 16.12 -0.42 -2.29
N MET A 120 15.28 0.51 -2.73
CA MET A 120 15.66 1.52 -3.74
C MET A 120 16.78 2.43 -3.24
N ILE A 121 16.72 2.86 -1.99
CA ILE A 121 17.76 3.71 -1.37
C ILE A 121 19.07 2.95 -1.26
N ARG A 122 19.05 1.69 -0.79
CA ARG A 122 20.25 0.82 -0.70
C ARG A 122 20.93 0.58 -2.05
N GLN A 123 20.15 0.56 -3.13
CA GLN A 123 20.67 0.42 -4.49
C GLN A 123 21.15 1.76 -5.11
N GLY A 124 20.98 2.87 -4.39
CA GLY A 124 21.28 4.21 -4.89
C GLY A 124 20.40 4.63 -6.06
N LEU A 125 19.16 4.11 -6.15
CA LEU A 125 18.18 4.47 -7.17
C LEU A 125 17.33 5.67 -6.77
N ALA A 126 17.31 6.00 -5.47
CA ALA A 126 16.53 7.08 -4.91
C ALA A 126 17.20 7.66 -3.67
N GLU A 127 16.79 8.86 -3.31
CA GLU A 127 17.11 9.55 -2.06
C GLU A 127 15.88 9.58 -1.16
N ILE A 128 16.08 9.68 0.16
CA ILE A 128 14.97 9.95 1.08
C ILE A 128 14.65 11.45 1.09
N ASP A 129 13.36 11.78 1.05
CA ASP A 129 12.91 13.15 1.27
C ASP A 129 12.97 13.47 2.77
N ARG A 130 13.91 14.34 3.14
CA ARG A 130 14.15 14.72 4.54
C ARG A 130 13.08 15.62 5.14
N ASP A 131 12.26 16.22 4.28
CA ASP A 131 11.15 17.08 4.68
C ASP A 131 9.86 16.29 4.94
N GLU A 132 9.85 14.99 4.65
CA GLU A 132 8.71 14.11 4.93
C GLU A 132 8.53 13.95 6.44
N LYS A 133 7.29 14.20 6.91
CA LYS A 133 6.95 14.23 8.35
C LYS A 133 5.95 13.13 8.76
N SER A 134 5.42 12.38 7.80
CA SER A 134 4.40 11.37 8.09
C SER A 134 4.97 10.08 8.70
N PHE A 135 6.29 9.91 8.65
CA PHE A 135 6.99 8.78 9.26
C PHE A 135 8.44 9.13 9.63
N ASP A 136 9.11 8.24 10.39
CA ASP A 136 10.52 8.43 10.76
C ASP A 136 11.44 8.12 9.58
N VAL A 137 12.10 9.15 9.05
CA VAL A 137 13.02 9.05 7.90
C VAL A 137 14.43 8.62 8.28
N ARG A 138 14.81 8.66 9.58
CA ARG A 138 16.18 8.37 10.05
C ARG A 138 16.74 7.03 9.59
N PRO A 139 16.00 5.90 9.69
CA PRO A 139 16.51 4.63 9.20
C PRO A 139 16.85 4.65 7.71
N TYR A 140 16.09 5.38 6.90
CA TYR A 140 16.34 5.51 5.46
C TYR A 140 17.53 6.41 5.16
N MET A 141 17.77 7.43 5.99
CA MET A 141 18.99 8.28 5.88
C MET A 141 20.26 7.46 6.14
N GLU A 142 20.22 6.50 7.06
CA GLU A 142 21.35 5.59 7.30
C GLU A 142 21.65 4.72 6.08
N LEU A 143 20.61 4.15 5.45
CA LEU A 143 20.73 3.37 4.21
C LEU A 143 21.27 4.21 3.04
N GLU A 144 20.84 5.48 2.95
CA GLU A 144 21.35 6.41 1.94
C GLU A 144 22.86 6.68 2.15
N GLN A 145 23.28 6.87 3.40
CA GLN A 145 24.72 7.05 3.70
C GLN A 145 25.54 5.80 3.39
N GLU A 146 24.99 4.62 3.63
CA GLU A 146 25.64 3.36 3.27
C GLU A 146 25.79 3.25 1.75
N ALA A 147 24.73 3.51 0.98
CA ALA A 147 24.77 3.51 -0.48
C ALA A 147 25.79 4.53 -1.03
N LYS A 148 25.93 5.71 -0.38
CA LYS A 148 26.94 6.73 -0.71
C LYS A 148 28.36 6.20 -0.48
N ARG A 149 28.62 5.58 0.68
CA ARG A 149 29.94 5.02 1.00
C ARG A 149 30.34 3.90 0.03
N GLU A 150 29.38 3.12 -0.42
CA GLU A 150 29.60 2.02 -1.35
C GLU A 150 29.59 2.46 -2.83
N GLY A 151 29.36 3.74 -3.12
CA GLY A 151 29.33 4.27 -4.48
C GLY A 151 28.26 3.63 -5.37
N LYS A 152 27.07 3.32 -4.81
CA LYS A 152 25.99 2.67 -5.55
C LYS A 152 25.12 3.66 -6.33
N GLY A 153 24.71 3.29 -7.52
CA GLY A 153 23.73 4.00 -8.34
C GLY A 153 24.06 5.49 -8.50
N LEU A 154 23.25 6.38 -7.93
CA LEU A 154 23.45 7.84 -7.89
C LEU A 154 24.84 8.26 -7.41
N TRP A 155 25.42 7.46 -6.53
CA TRP A 155 26.69 7.74 -5.84
C TRP A 155 27.88 7.06 -6.51
N ALA A 156 27.66 6.33 -7.61
CA ALA A 156 28.76 5.83 -8.42
C ALA A 156 29.56 7.03 -8.93
N GLN A 157 30.83 7.11 -8.54
CA GLN A 157 31.70 8.15 -9.04
C GLN A 157 31.71 8.05 -10.56
N SER A 158 31.25 9.10 -11.24
CA SER A 158 31.54 9.25 -12.66
C SER A 158 33.06 9.10 -12.79
N PRO A 159 33.58 8.28 -13.73
CA PRO A 159 35.02 8.23 -13.93
C PRO A 159 35.49 9.65 -14.18
N GLN A 160 36.20 10.22 -13.19
CA GLN A 160 36.82 11.52 -13.33
C GLN A 160 37.79 11.38 -14.49
N GLY A 161 37.48 12.13 -15.55
CA GLY A 161 38.27 12.11 -16.75
C GLY A 161 39.73 12.24 -16.40
N VAL A 162 40.46 11.19 -16.73
CA VAL A 162 41.92 11.26 -16.81
C VAL A 162 42.21 12.33 -17.84
N LYS A 163 42.69 13.49 -17.36
CA LYS A 163 43.30 14.51 -18.22
C LYS A 163 44.71 14.05 -18.63
#